data_e918be8138f9301f615f3b988e01f5a8
#
_entry.id   e918be8138f9301f615f3b988e01f5a8
#
_cell.length_a   1.000
_cell.length_b   1.000
_cell.length_c   1.000
_cell.angle_alpha   90.00
_cell.angle_beta   90.00
_cell.angle_gamma   90.00
#
_symmetry.space_group_name_H-M   'P 1'
#
loop_
_entity.id
_entity.type
_entity.pdbx_description
1 polymer ?
#
loop_
_entity_poly.entity_id
_entity_poly.type
_entity_poly.pdbx_seq_one_letter_code
_entity_poly.pdbx_strand_id
1 'polypeptide(L)'
;MAKTIMIQGTCSNAGKSLLCAALCRIFRQDGYRVAPFKSQNMALNSFITADGREMGRAQVVQAEAAGIAPDVRMNPILLKPTSDVGSQVIIMGEAQGNRTAREYWGHKKALLPMIKDAFDSLAAENDIIVIEGAGSPAEINLKQDDIVNMGLAKLVDAPVLLVGDIDRGGVFASLYGTVKLLDEDEQARIHGLIINKFRGDVEIL
;
A
#
# COMPACT_ATOMS: atom_id res chain seq x y z
N MET A 1 4.19 20.54 2.76
CA MET A 1 3.75 19.18 3.06
C MET A 1 3.51 18.48 1.73
N ALA A 2 4.04 17.29 1.54
CA ALA A 2 3.84 16.53 0.30
C ALA A 2 2.35 16.29 0.02
N LYS A 3 1.97 16.25 -1.25
CA LYS A 3 0.65 15.75 -1.66
C LYS A 3 0.64 14.23 -1.60
N THR A 4 -0.52 13.64 -1.36
CA THR A 4 -0.68 12.20 -1.21
C THR A 4 -1.68 11.65 -2.22
N ILE A 5 -1.48 10.42 -2.65
CA ILE A 5 -2.46 9.63 -3.39
C ILE A 5 -2.31 8.17 -2.98
N MET A 6 -3.41 7.50 -2.68
CA MET A 6 -3.39 6.11 -2.24
C MET A 6 -4.15 5.20 -3.19
N ILE A 7 -3.52 4.10 -3.59
CA ILE A 7 -4.11 3.06 -4.42
C ILE A 7 -4.53 1.90 -3.52
N GLN A 8 -5.83 1.68 -3.39
CA GLN A 8 -6.39 0.50 -2.74
C GLN A 8 -7.05 -0.42 -3.77
N GLY A 9 -7.26 -1.67 -3.46
CA GLY A 9 -7.85 -2.63 -4.40
C GLY A 9 -9.01 -3.39 -3.78
N THR A 10 -9.95 -3.83 -4.61
CA THR A 10 -11.04 -4.71 -4.18
C THR A 10 -10.56 -6.11 -3.79
N CYS A 11 -9.34 -6.47 -4.17
CA CYS A 11 -8.71 -7.76 -3.83
C CYS A 11 -7.19 -7.70 -3.99
N SER A 12 -6.52 -8.78 -3.57
CA SER A 12 -5.12 -9.03 -3.91
C SER A 12 -4.96 -9.21 -5.43
N ASN A 13 -3.81 -8.80 -5.97
CA ASN A 13 -3.49 -8.88 -7.41
C ASN A 13 -4.39 -8.05 -8.35
N ALA A 14 -5.18 -7.10 -7.82
CA ALA A 14 -5.93 -6.15 -8.64
C ALA A 14 -5.04 -5.21 -9.48
N GLY A 15 -3.72 -5.18 -9.20
CA GLY A 15 -2.73 -4.39 -9.94
C GLY A 15 -2.24 -3.15 -9.20
N LYS A 16 -2.50 -3.02 -7.90
CA LYS A 16 -2.08 -1.88 -7.06
C LYS A 16 -0.61 -1.52 -7.24
N SER A 17 0.28 -2.50 -7.09
CA SER A 17 1.74 -2.28 -7.14
C SER A 17 2.21 -1.73 -8.48
N LEU A 18 1.64 -2.22 -9.59
CA LEU A 18 1.97 -1.73 -10.92
C LEU A 18 1.45 -0.30 -11.14
N LEU A 19 0.23 0.00 -10.69
CA LEU A 19 -0.34 1.34 -10.78
C LEU A 19 0.46 2.35 -9.92
N CYS A 20 0.89 1.95 -8.72
CA CYS A 20 1.77 2.78 -7.90
C CYS A 20 3.12 3.04 -8.60
N ALA A 21 3.73 2.03 -9.21
CA ALA A 21 4.97 2.20 -9.98
C ALA A 21 4.76 3.14 -11.18
N ALA A 22 3.64 2.99 -11.91
CA ALA A 22 3.29 3.86 -13.02
C ALA A 22 3.10 5.32 -12.58
N LEU A 23 2.37 5.56 -11.48
CA LEU A 23 2.19 6.91 -10.93
C LEU A 23 3.51 7.51 -10.46
N CYS A 24 4.36 6.74 -9.78
CA CYS A 24 5.71 7.19 -9.42
C CYS A 24 6.50 7.64 -10.65
N ARG A 25 6.43 6.86 -11.75
CA ARG A 25 7.11 7.17 -13.00
C ARG A 25 6.54 8.42 -13.68
N ILE A 26 5.21 8.53 -13.78
CA ILE A 26 4.52 9.66 -14.40
C ILE A 26 4.86 10.96 -13.65
N PHE A 27 4.65 11.01 -12.34
CA PHE A 27 4.94 12.20 -11.55
C PHE A 27 6.43 12.58 -11.60
N ARG A 28 7.33 11.58 -11.66
CA ARG A 28 8.76 11.84 -11.86
C ARG A 28 9.03 12.48 -13.23
N GLN A 29 8.37 12.02 -14.28
CA GLN A 29 8.49 12.59 -15.63
C GLN A 29 7.93 14.01 -15.71
N ASP A 30 6.88 14.29 -14.91
CA ASP A 30 6.30 15.63 -14.77
C ASP A 30 7.17 16.59 -13.91
N GLY A 31 8.33 16.11 -13.42
CA GLY A 31 9.31 16.93 -12.72
C GLY A 31 9.16 16.98 -11.20
N TYR A 32 8.25 16.19 -10.59
CA TYR A 32 8.08 16.15 -9.14
C TYR A 32 9.10 15.21 -8.48
N ARG A 33 9.46 15.53 -7.24
CA ARG A 33 10.12 14.59 -6.34
C ARG A 33 9.06 13.66 -5.77
N VAL A 34 9.20 12.36 -6.01
CA VAL A 34 8.18 11.37 -5.68
C VAL A 34 8.80 10.23 -4.90
N ALA A 35 8.13 9.77 -3.85
CA ALA A 35 8.48 8.52 -3.18
C ALA A 35 7.25 7.59 -3.06
N PRO A 36 7.45 6.27 -3.20
CA PRO A 36 6.43 5.28 -2.88
C PRO A 36 6.34 5.08 -1.37
N PHE A 37 5.17 4.61 -0.89
CA PHE A 37 4.99 4.21 0.49
C PHE A 37 4.01 3.04 0.61
N LYS A 38 4.36 2.05 1.40
CA LYS A 38 3.48 0.96 1.81
C LYS A 38 3.80 0.59 3.25
N SER A 39 2.91 0.91 4.17
CA SER A 39 3.14 0.73 5.61
C SER A 39 3.55 -0.70 5.98
N GLN A 40 2.87 -1.69 5.40
CA GLN A 40 3.15 -3.11 5.61
C GLN A 40 3.05 -3.87 4.28
N ASN A 41 4.07 -4.67 3.97
CA ASN A 41 4.03 -5.64 2.88
C ASN A 41 4.11 -7.06 3.42
N MET A 42 3.45 -7.99 2.74
CA MET A 42 3.58 -9.43 3.00
C MET A 42 4.12 -10.09 1.74
N ALA A 43 5.38 -10.49 1.76
CA ALA A 43 6.06 -11.06 0.60
C ALA A 43 7.29 -11.86 1.01
N LEU A 44 7.58 -12.93 0.28
CA LEU A 44 8.84 -13.66 0.42
C LEU A 44 9.99 -12.93 -0.29
N ASN A 45 9.69 -12.26 -1.41
CA ASN A 45 10.69 -11.54 -2.18
C ASN A 45 11.03 -10.21 -1.49
N SER A 46 12.26 -10.07 -1.09
CA SER A 46 12.83 -8.89 -0.46
C SER A 46 14.06 -8.38 -1.20
N PHE A 47 14.57 -7.26 -0.75
CA PHE A 47 15.74 -6.59 -1.27
C PHE A 47 16.54 -6.02 -0.10
N ILE A 48 17.87 -6.06 -0.21
CA ILE A 48 18.77 -5.44 0.77
C ILE A 48 19.19 -4.08 0.23
N THR A 49 18.88 -3.03 0.97
CA THR A 49 19.26 -1.66 0.66
C THR A 49 20.79 -1.45 0.80
N ALA A 50 21.28 -0.33 0.28
CA ALA A 50 22.72 -0.02 0.31
C ALA A 50 23.30 0.07 1.73
N ASP A 51 22.45 0.39 2.73
CA ASP A 51 22.82 0.41 4.15
C ASP A 51 22.61 -0.93 4.87
N GLY A 52 22.36 -2.02 4.11
CA GLY A 52 22.26 -3.38 4.63
C GLY A 52 20.91 -3.75 5.25
N ARG A 53 19.87 -2.96 5.05
CA ARG A 53 18.53 -3.18 5.60
C ARG A 53 17.62 -3.88 4.60
N GLU A 54 16.58 -4.57 5.08
CA GLU A 54 15.68 -5.38 4.26
C GLU A 54 14.33 -4.70 4.04
N MET A 55 13.84 -4.68 2.79
CA MET A 55 12.50 -4.19 2.43
C MET A 55 11.84 -5.03 1.33
N GLY A 56 10.53 -4.83 1.11
CA GLY A 56 9.78 -5.54 0.08
C GLY A 56 10.20 -5.17 -1.34
N ARG A 57 10.38 -6.16 -2.22
CA ARG A 57 10.82 -5.95 -3.61
C ARG A 57 9.87 -5.06 -4.41
N ALA A 58 8.56 -5.10 -4.14
CA ALA A 58 7.60 -4.28 -4.86
C ALA A 58 7.86 -2.76 -4.67
N GLN A 59 8.22 -2.33 -3.46
CA GLN A 59 8.52 -0.93 -3.18
C GLN A 59 9.88 -0.51 -3.77
N VAL A 60 10.80 -1.44 -3.95
CA VAL A 60 12.05 -1.20 -4.68
C VAL A 60 11.76 -0.85 -6.15
N VAL A 61 10.90 -1.62 -6.82
CA VAL A 61 10.48 -1.33 -8.21
C VAL A 61 9.79 0.04 -8.31
N GLN A 62 9.01 0.41 -7.31
CA GLN A 62 8.36 1.73 -7.26
C GLN A 62 9.37 2.85 -7.03
N ALA A 63 10.39 2.65 -6.18
CA ALA A 63 11.48 3.60 -5.98
C ALA A 63 12.32 3.76 -7.26
N GLU A 64 12.65 2.65 -7.94
CA GLU A 64 13.33 2.66 -9.25
C GLU A 64 12.51 3.44 -10.30
N ALA A 65 11.18 3.27 -10.32
CA ALA A 65 10.28 4.01 -11.21
C ALA A 65 10.27 5.53 -10.87
N ALA A 66 10.34 5.89 -9.60
CA ALA A 66 10.50 7.26 -9.12
C ALA A 66 11.90 7.83 -9.37
N GLY A 67 12.88 7.00 -9.75
CA GLY A 67 14.27 7.40 -9.99
C GLY A 67 15.04 7.73 -8.71
N ILE A 68 14.70 7.09 -7.59
CA ILE A 68 15.34 7.27 -6.28
C ILE A 68 15.85 5.93 -5.74
N ALA A 69 16.83 5.99 -4.83
CA ALA A 69 17.32 4.81 -4.15
C ALA A 69 16.25 4.21 -3.22
N PRO A 70 16.14 2.85 -3.14
CA PRO A 70 15.28 2.21 -2.17
C PRO A 70 15.67 2.55 -0.73
N ASP A 71 14.67 2.86 0.09
CA ASP A 71 14.81 3.24 1.49
C ASP A 71 13.75 2.48 2.32
N VAL A 72 14.14 1.93 3.45
CA VAL A 72 13.23 1.14 4.31
C VAL A 72 12.03 1.92 4.83
N ARG A 73 12.14 3.26 4.89
CA ARG A 73 11.00 4.13 5.20
C ARG A 73 9.83 3.97 4.21
N MET A 74 10.11 3.55 2.97
CA MET A 74 9.09 3.28 1.94
C MET A 74 8.29 2.01 2.23
N ASN A 75 8.83 1.09 3.03
CA ASN A 75 8.17 -0.13 3.49
C ASN A 75 8.63 -0.47 4.91
N PRO A 76 8.14 0.27 5.93
CA PRO A 76 8.62 0.14 7.31
C PRO A 76 8.33 -1.23 7.93
N ILE A 77 7.33 -1.97 7.44
CA ILE A 77 7.01 -3.31 7.93
C ILE A 77 6.97 -4.30 6.77
N LEU A 78 7.80 -5.33 6.86
CA LEU A 78 7.77 -6.48 5.94
C LEU A 78 7.51 -7.76 6.73
N LEU A 79 6.49 -8.50 6.33
CA LEU A 79 6.15 -9.82 6.85
C LEU A 79 6.55 -10.88 5.83
N LYS A 80 7.42 -11.81 6.23
CA LYS A 80 7.82 -12.96 5.40
C LYS A 80 7.14 -14.21 5.96
N PRO A 81 6.09 -14.75 5.30
CA PRO A 81 5.44 -15.97 5.77
C PRO A 81 6.44 -17.13 5.94
N THR A 82 6.44 -17.74 7.11
CA THR A 82 7.31 -18.91 7.44
C THR A 82 6.50 -20.19 7.61
N SER A 83 5.19 -20.06 7.85
CA SER A 83 4.23 -21.16 7.98
C SER A 83 2.82 -20.62 7.74
N ASP A 84 1.81 -21.48 7.79
CA ASP A 84 0.39 -21.08 7.63
C ASP A 84 -0.07 -20.08 8.71
N VAL A 85 0.58 -20.04 9.86
CA VAL A 85 0.18 -19.21 11.01
C VAL A 85 1.26 -18.28 11.53
N GLY A 86 2.44 -18.23 10.88
CA GLY A 86 3.59 -17.45 11.35
C GLY A 86 4.31 -16.70 10.25
N SER A 87 4.92 -15.59 10.63
CA SER A 87 5.77 -14.79 9.74
C SER A 87 7.00 -14.29 10.48
N GLN A 88 8.12 -14.22 9.78
CA GLN A 88 9.23 -13.39 10.21
C GLN A 88 8.82 -11.92 10.05
N VAL A 89 8.93 -11.17 11.12
CA VAL A 89 8.60 -9.74 11.17
C VAL A 89 9.89 -8.93 10.98
N ILE A 90 9.88 -8.03 10.02
CA ILE A 90 10.98 -7.11 9.75
C ILE A 90 10.42 -5.69 9.93
N ILE A 91 11.04 -4.89 10.81
CA ILE A 91 10.65 -3.52 11.11
C ILE A 91 11.81 -2.60 10.80
N MET A 92 11.57 -1.56 9.98
CA MET A 92 12.57 -0.61 9.51
C MET A 92 13.83 -1.29 8.97
N GLY A 93 13.61 -2.44 8.30
CA GLY A 93 14.65 -3.24 7.67
C GLY A 93 15.41 -4.20 8.59
N GLU A 94 15.06 -4.28 9.87
CA GLU A 94 15.69 -5.13 10.86
C GLU A 94 14.78 -6.29 11.29
N ALA A 95 15.29 -7.51 11.27
CA ALA A 95 14.53 -8.70 11.65
C ALA A 95 14.24 -8.72 13.16
N GLN A 96 12.96 -8.80 13.52
CA GLN A 96 12.47 -8.89 14.89
C GLN A 96 12.16 -10.32 15.35
N GLY A 97 12.49 -11.30 14.51
CA GLY A 97 12.19 -12.71 14.74
C GLY A 97 10.84 -13.16 14.20
N ASN A 98 10.50 -14.43 14.47
CA ASN A 98 9.23 -15.03 14.05
C ASN A 98 8.12 -14.72 15.05
N ARG A 99 6.95 -14.40 14.55
CA ARG A 99 5.73 -14.19 15.35
C ARG A 99 4.55 -14.92 14.72
N THR A 100 3.66 -15.42 15.55
CA THR A 100 2.35 -15.88 15.09
C THR A 100 1.49 -14.69 14.65
N ALA A 101 0.51 -14.93 13.79
CA ALA A 101 -0.44 -13.91 13.38
C ALA A 101 -1.09 -13.22 14.59
N ARG A 102 -1.52 -14.00 15.61
CA ARG A 102 -2.16 -13.48 16.83
C ARG A 102 -1.24 -12.54 17.63
N GLU A 103 0.03 -12.91 17.81
CA GLU A 103 1.01 -12.09 18.52
C GLU A 103 1.28 -10.78 17.78
N TYR A 104 1.42 -10.85 16.46
CA TYR A 104 1.62 -9.66 15.63
C TYR A 104 0.41 -8.71 15.69
N TRP A 105 -0.82 -9.26 15.56
CA TRP A 105 -2.06 -8.47 15.62
C TRP A 105 -2.21 -7.68 16.91
N GLY A 106 -1.92 -8.29 18.06
CA GLY A 106 -2.00 -7.62 19.37
C GLY A 106 -1.08 -6.41 19.52
N HIS A 107 -0.05 -6.28 18.67
CA HIS A 107 0.92 -5.18 18.74
C HIS A 107 0.82 -4.18 17.58
N LYS A 108 -0.09 -4.40 16.62
CA LYS A 108 -0.18 -3.63 15.38
C LYS A 108 -0.37 -2.13 15.61
N LYS A 109 -1.23 -1.73 16.54
CA LYS A 109 -1.46 -0.32 16.87
C LYS A 109 -0.23 0.38 17.47
N ALA A 110 0.60 -0.34 18.18
CA ALA A 110 1.83 0.21 18.73
C ALA A 110 2.86 0.61 17.64
N LEU A 111 2.68 0.12 16.41
CA LEU A 111 3.53 0.46 15.28
C LEU A 111 3.10 1.75 14.55
N LEU A 112 1.90 2.28 14.83
CA LEU A 112 1.38 3.49 14.16
C LEU A 112 2.30 4.71 14.28
N PRO A 113 2.89 5.04 15.45
CA PRO A 113 3.82 6.17 15.54
C PRO A 113 5.02 6.00 14.60
N MET A 114 5.65 4.82 14.59
CA MET A 114 6.79 4.52 13.71
C MET A 114 6.41 4.60 12.22
N ILE A 115 5.22 4.09 11.84
CA ILE A 115 4.70 4.21 10.47
C ILE A 115 4.53 5.68 10.10
N LYS A 116 3.96 6.49 11.01
CA LYS A 116 3.74 7.92 10.80
C LYS A 116 5.06 8.67 10.67
N ASP A 117 6.03 8.38 11.52
CA ASP A 117 7.37 9.01 11.49
C ASP A 117 8.10 8.69 10.18
N ALA A 118 8.06 7.43 9.72
CA ALA A 118 8.62 7.01 8.44
C ALA A 118 7.96 7.75 7.28
N PHE A 119 6.63 7.85 7.30
CA PHE A 119 5.86 8.59 6.29
C PHE A 119 6.20 10.08 6.29
N ASP A 120 6.19 10.74 7.44
CA ASP A 120 6.44 12.18 7.57
C ASP A 120 7.86 12.55 7.12
N SER A 121 8.83 11.71 7.45
CA SER A 121 10.21 11.88 7.00
C SER A 121 10.31 11.84 5.47
N LEU A 122 9.65 10.88 4.79
CA LEU A 122 9.60 10.85 3.33
C LEU A 122 8.83 12.05 2.75
N ALA A 123 7.73 12.44 3.39
CA ALA A 123 6.91 13.57 2.96
C ALA A 123 7.64 14.92 3.08
N ALA A 124 8.58 15.05 4.00
CA ALA A 124 9.42 16.24 4.13
C ALA A 124 10.42 16.40 2.96
N GLU A 125 10.83 15.30 2.35
CA GLU A 125 11.84 15.26 1.29
C GLU A 125 11.25 15.28 -0.13
N ASN A 126 9.93 15.00 -0.27
CA ASN A 126 9.27 14.79 -1.54
C ASN A 126 8.07 15.74 -1.75
N ASP A 127 7.67 15.91 -3.00
CA ASP A 127 6.51 16.72 -3.37
C ASP A 127 5.23 15.87 -3.39
N ILE A 128 5.37 14.56 -3.72
CA ILE A 128 4.25 13.61 -3.80
C ILE A 128 4.65 12.28 -3.15
N ILE A 129 3.76 11.71 -2.34
CA ILE A 129 3.86 10.33 -1.85
C ILE A 129 2.77 9.48 -2.49
N VAL A 130 3.19 8.43 -3.22
CA VAL A 130 2.29 7.43 -3.81
C VAL A 130 2.18 6.25 -2.85
N ILE A 131 0.98 6.03 -2.30
CA ILE A 131 0.75 5.05 -1.24
C ILE A 131 0.07 3.81 -1.82
N GLU A 132 0.56 2.63 -1.47
CA GLU A 132 -0.04 1.35 -1.83
C GLU A 132 -0.74 0.72 -0.62
N GLY A 133 -2.03 0.39 -0.76
CA GLY A 133 -2.76 -0.44 0.21
C GLY A 133 -2.44 -1.93 0.10
N ALA A 134 -2.95 -2.74 1.01
CA ALA A 134 -2.77 -4.18 1.04
C ALA A 134 -4.12 -4.93 1.09
N GLY A 135 -4.27 -6.00 0.29
CA GLY A 135 -5.52 -6.76 0.23
C GLY A 135 -6.69 -5.88 -0.25
N SER A 136 -7.75 -5.84 0.55
CA SER A 136 -8.96 -5.04 0.30
C SER A 136 -9.37 -4.26 1.56
N PRO A 137 -9.83 -3.01 1.44
CA PRO A 137 -10.42 -2.29 2.56
C PRO A 137 -11.78 -2.87 3.01
N ALA A 138 -12.39 -3.75 2.19
CA ALA A 138 -13.63 -4.44 2.51
C ALA A 138 -13.46 -5.65 3.47
N GLU A 139 -12.24 -5.93 3.92
CA GLU A 139 -11.98 -6.91 4.98
C GLU A 139 -12.39 -6.34 6.35
N ILE A 140 -13.72 -6.15 6.53
CA ILE A 140 -14.31 -5.45 7.69
C ILE A 140 -14.02 -6.14 9.02
N ASN A 141 -13.77 -7.46 9.01
CA ASN A 141 -13.33 -8.23 10.16
C ASN A 141 -11.92 -7.83 10.67
N LEU A 142 -11.13 -7.15 9.84
CA LEU A 142 -9.78 -6.69 10.15
C LEU A 142 -9.69 -5.18 10.36
N LYS A 143 -10.83 -4.48 10.27
CA LYS A 143 -10.91 -3.01 10.24
C LYS A 143 -10.39 -2.34 11.51
N GLN A 144 -10.63 -2.94 12.67
CA GLN A 144 -10.29 -2.34 13.96
C GLN A 144 -8.78 -2.02 14.11
N ASP A 145 -7.93 -2.83 13.46
CA ASP A 145 -6.47 -2.71 13.55
C ASP A 145 -5.86 -2.46 12.16
N ASP A 146 -6.60 -1.77 11.29
CA ASP A 146 -6.15 -1.45 9.94
C ASP A 146 -5.05 -0.38 9.97
N ILE A 147 -3.86 -0.77 9.55
CA ILE A 147 -2.70 0.11 9.36
C ILE A 147 -2.27 0.19 7.88
N VAL A 148 -3.04 -0.42 6.96
CA VAL A 148 -2.61 -0.62 5.57
C VAL A 148 -3.56 -0.04 4.53
N ASN A 149 -4.86 0.13 4.84
CA ASN A 149 -5.87 0.63 3.93
C ASN A 149 -6.51 1.92 4.46
N MET A 150 -7.77 1.90 4.90
CA MET A 150 -8.48 3.12 5.34
C MET A 150 -7.89 3.69 6.64
N GLY A 151 -7.39 2.84 7.54
CA GLY A 151 -6.67 3.30 8.74
C GLY A 151 -5.43 4.12 8.38
N LEU A 152 -4.64 3.66 7.40
CA LEU A 152 -3.51 4.44 6.89
C LEU A 152 -3.97 5.69 6.15
N ALA A 153 -4.99 5.59 5.28
CA ALA A 153 -5.52 6.74 4.55
C ALA A 153 -5.96 7.87 5.48
N LYS A 154 -6.62 7.53 6.61
CA LYS A 154 -7.00 8.50 7.65
C LYS A 154 -5.77 9.09 8.36
N LEU A 155 -4.79 8.26 8.71
CA LEU A 155 -3.58 8.66 9.44
C LEU A 155 -2.76 9.71 8.70
N VAL A 156 -2.70 9.61 7.36
CA VAL A 156 -1.87 10.48 6.50
C VAL A 156 -2.71 11.42 5.61
N ASP A 157 -4.02 11.48 5.84
CA ASP A 157 -5.00 12.29 5.11
C ASP A 157 -4.89 12.11 3.59
N ALA A 158 -4.90 10.86 3.13
CA ALA A 158 -4.74 10.53 1.72
C ALA A 158 -6.08 10.34 1.00
N PRO A 159 -6.29 10.94 -0.20
CA PRO A 159 -7.34 10.55 -1.12
C PRO A 159 -7.04 9.16 -1.69
N VAL A 160 -8.11 8.40 -1.96
CA VAL A 160 -8.03 7.00 -2.38
C VAL A 160 -8.57 6.83 -3.79
N LEU A 161 -7.85 6.08 -4.63
CA LEU A 161 -8.34 5.47 -5.85
C LEU A 161 -8.51 3.97 -5.62
N LEU A 162 -9.73 3.47 -5.79
CA LEU A 162 -10.07 2.06 -5.60
C LEU A 162 -10.00 1.31 -6.93
N VAL A 163 -9.21 0.24 -6.96
CA VAL A 163 -8.93 -0.55 -8.17
C VAL A 163 -9.65 -1.88 -8.13
N GLY A 164 -10.46 -2.15 -9.16
CA GLY A 164 -11.06 -3.45 -9.43
C GLY A 164 -10.37 -4.18 -10.59
N ASP A 165 -10.35 -5.50 -10.54
CA ASP A 165 -9.79 -6.39 -11.57
C ASP A 165 -10.93 -6.95 -12.43
N ILE A 166 -11.02 -6.51 -13.71
CA ILE A 166 -12.10 -6.96 -14.61
C ILE A 166 -11.90 -8.40 -15.09
N ASP A 167 -10.67 -8.89 -15.17
CA ASP A 167 -10.37 -10.25 -15.64
C ASP A 167 -11.02 -11.35 -14.76
N ARG A 168 -11.31 -11.02 -13.50
CA ARG A 168 -11.94 -11.97 -12.55
C ARG A 168 -13.46 -12.07 -12.70
N GLY A 169 -14.07 -11.17 -13.49
CA GLY A 169 -15.52 -11.02 -13.55
C GLY A 169 -16.09 -10.28 -12.32
N GLY A 170 -17.29 -9.72 -12.47
CA GLY A 170 -18.01 -9.07 -11.40
C GLY A 170 -17.35 -7.79 -10.86
N VAL A 171 -16.56 -7.08 -11.65
CA VAL A 171 -15.80 -5.90 -11.21
C VAL A 171 -16.70 -4.80 -10.64
N PHE A 172 -17.87 -4.56 -11.23
CA PHE A 172 -18.83 -3.57 -10.73
C PHE A 172 -19.37 -3.94 -9.35
N ALA A 173 -19.71 -5.23 -9.15
CA ALA A 173 -20.16 -5.72 -7.84
C ALA A 173 -19.03 -5.60 -6.80
N SER A 174 -17.79 -5.90 -7.19
CA SER A 174 -16.63 -5.79 -6.30
C SER A 174 -16.35 -4.34 -5.90
N LEU A 175 -16.39 -3.40 -6.86
CA LEU A 175 -16.20 -1.97 -6.59
C LEU A 175 -17.34 -1.42 -5.73
N TYR A 176 -18.58 -1.65 -6.14
CA TYR A 176 -19.76 -1.19 -5.40
C TYR A 176 -19.82 -1.77 -3.99
N GLY A 177 -19.64 -3.08 -3.86
CA GLY A 177 -19.67 -3.76 -2.56
C GLY A 177 -18.56 -3.28 -1.64
N THR A 178 -17.34 -3.09 -2.17
CA THR A 178 -16.23 -2.54 -1.38
C THR A 178 -16.58 -1.16 -0.84
N VAL A 179 -17.06 -0.24 -1.69
CA VAL A 179 -17.44 1.11 -1.25
C VAL A 179 -18.54 1.06 -0.20
N LYS A 180 -19.58 0.23 -0.40
CA LYS A 180 -20.75 0.15 0.50
C LYS A 180 -20.48 -0.50 1.85
N LEU A 181 -19.41 -1.27 1.98
CA LEU A 181 -18.97 -1.86 3.26
C LEU A 181 -18.14 -0.89 4.12
N LEU A 182 -17.71 0.23 3.56
CA LEU A 182 -16.94 1.24 4.27
C LEU A 182 -17.85 2.20 5.03
N ASP A 183 -17.33 2.82 6.09
CA ASP A 183 -18.01 3.89 6.80
C ASP A 183 -18.10 5.16 5.94
N GLU A 184 -19.01 6.06 6.26
CA GLU A 184 -19.25 7.28 5.45
C GLU A 184 -18.00 8.15 5.28
N ASP A 185 -17.20 8.31 6.33
CA ASP A 185 -15.93 9.06 6.31
C ASP A 185 -14.85 8.39 5.44
N GLU A 186 -14.88 7.07 5.34
CA GLU A 186 -14.02 6.28 4.47
C GLU A 186 -14.48 6.33 3.01
N GLN A 187 -15.79 6.25 2.77
CA GLN A 187 -16.38 6.42 1.45
C GLN A 187 -16.04 7.80 0.88
N ALA A 188 -16.09 8.84 1.70
CA ALA A 188 -15.76 10.22 1.29
C ALA A 188 -14.29 10.38 0.86
N ARG A 189 -13.38 9.47 1.27
CA ARG A 189 -11.98 9.47 0.83
C ARG A 189 -11.78 8.81 -0.54
N ILE A 190 -12.76 8.07 -1.06
CA ILE A 190 -12.67 7.45 -2.39
C ILE A 190 -13.00 8.49 -3.45
N HIS A 191 -11.97 9.00 -4.11
CA HIS A 191 -12.07 10.04 -5.13
C HIS A 191 -12.21 9.50 -6.55
N GLY A 192 -12.01 8.19 -6.74
CA GLY A 192 -12.16 7.57 -8.05
C GLY A 192 -12.10 6.05 -8.01
N LEU A 193 -12.63 5.44 -9.06
CA LEU A 193 -12.65 4.00 -9.28
C LEU A 193 -11.84 3.70 -10.54
N ILE A 194 -11.01 2.66 -10.49
CA ILE A 194 -10.20 2.20 -11.61
C ILE A 194 -10.61 0.77 -11.96
N ILE A 195 -11.05 0.56 -13.19
CA ILE A 195 -11.24 -0.76 -13.76
C ILE A 195 -9.94 -1.15 -14.46
N ASN A 196 -9.16 -2.01 -13.82
CA ASN A 196 -7.86 -2.43 -14.32
C ASN A 196 -7.95 -3.71 -15.16
N LYS A 197 -6.93 -3.92 -16.01
CA LYS A 197 -6.82 -5.06 -16.94
C LYS A 197 -7.94 -5.12 -17.99
N PHE A 198 -8.59 -4.01 -18.25
CA PHE A 198 -9.61 -3.92 -19.26
C PHE A 198 -9.03 -4.26 -20.64
N ARG A 199 -9.77 -5.02 -21.43
CA ARG A 199 -9.46 -5.38 -22.82
C ARG A 199 -10.72 -5.27 -23.65
N GLY A 200 -10.67 -4.54 -24.71
CA GLY A 200 -11.80 -4.35 -25.62
C GLY A 200 -12.15 -2.89 -25.82
N ASP A 201 -13.36 -2.67 -26.30
CA ASP A 201 -13.88 -1.34 -26.58
C ASP A 201 -14.40 -0.68 -25.30
N VAL A 202 -13.86 0.49 -24.97
CA VAL A 202 -14.25 1.26 -23.78
C VAL A 202 -15.70 1.72 -23.85
N GLU A 203 -16.28 1.87 -25.06
CA GLU A 203 -17.67 2.27 -25.23
C GLU A 203 -18.68 1.19 -24.81
N ILE A 204 -18.20 -0.06 -24.60
CA ILE A 204 -19.03 -1.16 -24.08
C ILE A 204 -19.00 -1.24 -22.54
N LEU A 205 -18.12 -0.48 -21.89
CA LEU A 205 -17.96 -0.47 -20.44
C LEU A 205 -18.96 0.48 -19.78
#